data_06a726c57aa34001fe69cf417a7a0aa3
#
_entry.id   06a726c57aa34001fe69cf417a7a0aa3
#
_cell.length_a   1.000
_cell.length_b   1.000
_cell.length_c   1.000
_cell.angle_alpha   90.00
_cell.angle_beta   90.00
_cell.angle_gamma   90.00
#
_symmetry.space_group_name_H-M   'P 1'
#
loop_
_entity.id
_entity.type
_entity.pdbx_description
1 polymer ?
#
loop_
_entity_poly.entity_id
_entity_poly.type
_entity_poly.pdbx_seq_one_letter_code
_entity_poly.pdbx_strand_id
1 'polypeptide(L)'
;MSEYALEITGLKKVYDNDVEALKGIDLKITKGDFFALLGPNGAGKSSTIGIISSITNKTDGNIKIFGVDIDQNFPKAKSFLGVVAQEINFSQFEKVEDIVITQAGFYGIPKDIAKERCKNLLKKLSLWDKRHDQARNLSGGQKRRLMIAKALVHEPKLLILDEPTAGVDIELRREMWDFLSDINKKGTTIILTTHYLEEAEQHCNNIAIIDEGSIVEDTSMKELLSRLSIQSFVLDLEHEIKDLPNLSIFDLKSQDSKTLIATL
;
A
#
# COMPACT_ATOMS: atom_id res chain seq x y z
N MET A 1 22.29 13.25 5.10
CA MET A 1 21.28 12.53 4.24
C MET A 1 20.00 12.46 5.06
N SER A 2 18.81 12.70 4.47
CA SER A 2 17.53 12.57 5.19
C SER A 2 17.41 11.16 5.79
N GLU A 3 16.86 11.05 6.99
CA GLU A 3 16.49 9.79 7.64
C GLU A 3 15.24 9.16 6.97
N TYR A 4 14.42 10.02 6.37
CA TYR A 4 13.13 9.63 5.81
C TYR A 4 13.22 9.29 4.33
N ALA A 5 12.41 8.31 3.91
CA ALA A 5 12.16 7.96 2.52
C ALA A 5 11.11 8.88 1.89
N LEU A 6 10.09 9.25 2.68
CA LEU A 6 9.03 10.18 2.31
C LEU A 6 8.80 11.16 3.46
N GLU A 7 8.72 12.45 3.13
CA GLU A 7 8.34 13.53 4.05
C GLU A 7 7.25 14.35 3.38
N ILE A 8 6.10 14.45 4.00
CA ILE A 8 4.96 15.27 3.59
C ILE A 8 4.72 16.29 4.68
N THR A 9 4.55 17.56 4.30
CA THR A 9 4.29 18.65 5.25
C THR A 9 3.16 19.53 4.74
N GLY A 10 2.09 19.64 5.51
CA GLY A 10 0.94 20.50 5.26
C GLY A 10 0.26 20.25 3.91
N LEU A 11 0.24 19.00 3.41
CA LEU A 11 -0.24 18.69 2.07
C LEU A 11 -1.74 18.88 1.95
N LYS A 12 -2.15 19.76 1.02
CA LYS A 12 -3.55 20.07 0.73
C LYS A 12 -3.91 19.72 -0.71
N LYS A 13 -5.14 19.26 -0.89
CA LYS A 13 -5.74 19.06 -2.20
C LYS A 13 -7.21 19.48 -2.20
N VAL A 14 -7.52 20.49 -2.98
CA VAL A 14 -8.87 20.88 -3.35
C VAL A 14 -9.02 20.62 -4.84
N TYR A 15 -10.08 19.95 -5.24
CA TYR A 15 -10.45 19.71 -6.64
C TYR A 15 -11.33 20.84 -7.19
N ASP A 16 -11.48 20.92 -8.50
CA ASP A 16 -12.23 21.99 -9.19
C ASP A 16 -13.73 22.06 -8.81
N ASN A 17 -14.24 20.98 -8.22
CA ASN A 17 -15.61 20.91 -7.67
C ASN A 17 -15.70 21.26 -6.17
N ASP A 18 -14.73 22.00 -5.66
CA ASP A 18 -14.60 22.42 -4.26
C ASP A 18 -14.49 21.27 -3.24
N VAL A 19 -14.24 20.04 -3.70
CA VAL A 19 -13.99 18.90 -2.79
C VAL A 19 -12.58 19.00 -2.21
N GLU A 20 -12.49 19.22 -0.90
CA GLU A 20 -11.24 19.23 -0.14
C GLU A 20 -10.84 17.77 0.20
N ALA A 21 -10.05 17.16 -0.67
CA ALA A 21 -9.62 15.77 -0.52
C ALA A 21 -8.48 15.58 0.49
N LEU A 22 -7.65 16.63 0.73
CA LEU A 22 -6.59 16.65 1.74
C LEU A 22 -6.59 18.00 2.45
N LYS A 23 -6.62 17.96 3.79
CA LYS A 23 -6.83 19.13 4.66
C LYS A 23 -5.54 19.63 5.33
N GLY A 24 -4.37 19.30 4.78
CA GLY A 24 -3.07 19.68 5.33
C GLY A 24 -2.44 18.53 6.10
N ILE A 25 -2.24 17.39 5.44
CA ILE A 25 -1.66 16.21 6.08
C ILE A 25 -0.14 16.35 6.24
N ASP A 26 0.36 15.85 7.37
CA ASP A 26 1.77 15.65 7.68
C ASP A 26 2.04 14.15 7.79
N LEU A 27 3.13 13.67 7.17
CA LEU A 27 3.49 12.25 7.22
C LEU A 27 4.99 12.08 7.01
N LYS A 28 5.64 11.24 7.83
CA LYS A 28 7.06 10.91 7.71
C LYS A 28 7.25 9.41 7.73
N ILE A 29 7.87 8.87 6.68
CA ILE A 29 8.14 7.44 6.54
C ILE A 29 9.64 7.21 6.52
N THR A 30 10.14 6.38 7.43
CA THR A 30 11.56 6.07 7.54
C THR A 30 12.04 5.17 6.40
N LYS A 31 13.34 5.20 6.11
CA LYS A 31 13.95 4.35 5.09
C LYS A 31 13.89 2.88 5.51
N GLY A 32 13.57 2.01 4.56
CA GLY A 32 13.46 0.57 4.77
C GLY A 32 12.21 0.13 5.50
N ASP A 33 11.30 1.05 5.81
CA ASP A 33 10.02 0.72 6.45
C ASP A 33 9.08 -0.01 5.48
N PHE A 34 8.23 -0.87 6.02
CA PHE A 34 7.04 -1.37 5.37
C PHE A 34 5.85 -0.71 6.06
N PHE A 35 5.34 0.34 5.44
CA PHE A 35 4.38 1.28 6.00
C PHE A 35 3.00 1.09 5.41
N ALA A 36 1.94 1.16 6.23
CA ALA A 36 0.56 1.16 5.76
C ALA A 36 -0.06 2.55 5.79
N LEU A 37 -0.76 2.94 4.73
CA LEU A 37 -1.70 4.06 4.71
C LEU A 37 -3.11 3.49 4.64
N LEU A 38 -3.77 3.37 5.79
CA LEU A 38 -5.11 2.80 5.95
C LEU A 38 -6.18 3.87 5.92
N GLY A 39 -7.33 3.56 5.37
CA GLY A 39 -8.50 4.44 5.43
C GLY A 39 -9.62 3.99 4.51
N PRO A 40 -10.85 4.46 4.71
CA PRO A 40 -11.98 4.13 3.86
C PRO A 40 -11.84 4.68 2.43
N ASN A 41 -12.73 4.26 1.54
CA ASN A 41 -12.79 4.84 0.20
C ASN A 41 -13.18 6.32 0.29
N GLY A 42 -12.48 7.16 -0.48
CA GLY A 42 -12.66 8.61 -0.43
C GLY A 42 -11.88 9.35 0.67
N ALA A 43 -11.19 8.65 1.58
CA ALA A 43 -10.46 9.28 2.68
C ALA A 43 -9.27 10.16 2.26
N GLY A 44 -8.80 10.08 1.00
CA GLY A 44 -7.67 10.87 0.50
C GLY A 44 -6.44 10.05 0.10
N LYS A 45 -6.44 8.70 0.28
CA LYS A 45 -5.31 7.82 -0.06
C LYS A 45 -4.83 7.98 -1.51
N SER A 46 -5.74 7.82 -2.47
CA SER A 46 -5.39 7.91 -3.91
C SER A 46 -5.01 9.34 -4.32
N SER A 47 -5.57 10.37 -3.68
CA SER A 47 -5.13 11.76 -3.88
C SER A 47 -3.68 11.97 -3.40
N THR A 48 -3.34 11.42 -2.22
CA THR A 48 -1.98 11.46 -1.69
C THR A 48 -0.99 10.78 -2.63
N ILE A 49 -1.29 9.55 -3.07
CA ILE A 49 -0.44 8.81 -4.03
C ILE A 49 -0.35 9.54 -5.37
N GLY A 50 -1.48 10.04 -5.88
CA GLY A 50 -1.53 10.79 -7.14
C GLY A 50 -0.61 12.01 -7.11
N ILE A 51 -0.52 12.71 -5.98
CA ILE A 51 0.37 13.87 -5.84
C ILE A 51 1.83 13.42 -5.73
N ILE A 52 2.15 12.41 -4.92
CA ILE A 52 3.51 11.87 -4.78
C ILE A 52 4.06 11.42 -6.15
N SER A 53 3.21 10.80 -6.97
CA SER A 53 3.56 10.33 -8.32
C SER A 53 3.45 11.40 -9.42
N SER A 54 3.00 12.62 -9.06
CA SER A 54 2.72 13.75 -9.96
C SER A 54 1.71 13.45 -11.08
N ILE A 55 0.76 12.58 -10.79
CA ILE A 55 -0.43 12.39 -11.63
C ILE A 55 -1.46 13.49 -11.32
N THR A 56 -1.47 13.94 -10.07
CA THR A 56 -2.36 15.00 -9.56
C THR A 56 -1.53 16.13 -8.99
N ASN A 57 -1.89 17.38 -9.29
CA ASN A 57 -1.26 18.54 -8.70
C ASN A 57 -1.79 18.77 -7.29
N LYS A 58 -0.90 19.05 -6.33
CA LYS A 58 -1.26 19.52 -5.00
C LYS A 58 -1.82 20.96 -5.07
N THR A 59 -2.61 21.34 -4.08
CA THR A 59 -3.05 22.74 -3.89
C THR A 59 -2.04 23.49 -3.04
N ASP A 60 -1.50 22.86 -1.97
CA ASP A 60 -0.51 23.45 -1.07
C ASP A 60 0.30 22.34 -0.39
N GLY A 61 1.34 22.73 0.37
CA GLY A 61 2.20 21.83 1.11
C GLY A 61 3.48 21.41 0.36
N ASN A 62 4.30 20.60 1.00
CA ASN A 62 5.60 20.18 0.49
C ASN A 62 5.77 18.66 0.58
N ILE A 63 6.43 18.07 -0.41
CA ILE A 63 6.78 16.64 -0.44
C ILE A 63 8.26 16.48 -0.78
N LYS A 64 8.97 15.67 0.02
CA LYS A 64 10.34 15.25 -0.26
C LYS A 64 10.43 13.74 -0.32
N ILE A 65 11.12 13.23 -1.35
CA ILE A 65 11.42 11.80 -1.52
C ILE A 65 12.95 11.65 -1.36
N PHE A 66 13.38 10.91 -0.33
CA PHE A 66 14.79 10.79 0.06
C PHE A 66 15.50 12.15 0.21
N GLY A 67 14.78 13.16 0.76
CA GLY A 67 15.26 14.51 0.94
C GLY A 67 15.24 15.37 -0.34
N VAL A 68 14.82 14.84 -1.47
CA VAL A 68 14.66 15.58 -2.73
C VAL A 68 13.24 16.12 -2.82
N ASP A 69 13.12 17.44 -2.86
CA ASP A 69 11.85 18.14 -3.03
C ASP A 69 11.30 17.91 -4.43
N ILE A 70 10.03 17.47 -4.53
CA ILE A 70 9.40 17.15 -5.82
C ILE A 70 9.18 18.37 -6.69
N ASP A 71 8.99 19.57 -6.11
CA ASP A 71 8.79 20.80 -6.87
C ASP A 71 10.12 21.34 -7.43
N GLN A 72 11.26 21.06 -6.75
CA GLN A 72 12.57 21.53 -7.16
C GLN A 72 13.26 20.58 -8.16
N ASN A 73 13.13 19.27 -7.96
CA ASN A 73 13.79 18.28 -8.82
C ASN A 73 12.99 17.00 -8.93
N PHE A 74 11.84 17.10 -9.60
CA PHE A 74 10.94 15.97 -9.80
C PHE A 74 11.59 14.77 -10.54
N PRO A 75 12.39 14.94 -11.62
CA PRO A 75 13.02 13.80 -12.28
C PRO A 75 13.89 12.98 -11.35
N LYS A 76 14.63 13.62 -10.44
CA LYS A 76 15.46 12.94 -9.44
C LYS A 76 14.59 12.27 -8.36
N ALA A 77 13.57 12.94 -7.84
CA ALA A 77 12.64 12.37 -6.88
C ALA A 77 11.95 11.14 -7.47
N LYS A 78 11.49 11.23 -8.72
CA LYS A 78 10.82 10.15 -9.45
C LYS A 78 11.74 8.94 -9.71
N SER A 79 13.05 9.15 -9.87
CA SER A 79 14.00 8.05 -10.05
C SER A 79 14.09 7.12 -8.84
N PHE A 80 13.69 7.58 -7.65
CA PHE A 80 13.62 6.76 -6.43
C PHE A 80 12.28 6.02 -6.26
N LEU A 81 11.28 6.37 -7.07
CA LEU A 81 9.89 5.98 -6.85
C LEU A 81 9.42 4.94 -7.87
N GLY A 82 8.90 3.81 -7.39
CA GLY A 82 8.07 2.88 -8.15
C GLY A 82 6.63 2.95 -7.66
N VAL A 83 5.67 2.92 -8.57
CA VAL A 83 4.24 2.97 -8.22
C VAL A 83 3.49 1.86 -8.93
N VAL A 84 2.76 1.08 -8.16
CA VAL A 84 1.78 0.09 -8.62
C VAL A 84 0.41 0.67 -8.35
N ALA A 85 -0.22 1.23 -9.37
CA ALA A 85 -1.55 1.84 -9.27
C ALA A 85 -2.64 0.78 -9.07
N GLN A 86 -3.80 1.19 -8.59
CA GLN A 86 -4.96 0.30 -8.42
C GLN A 86 -5.45 -0.24 -9.76
N GLU A 87 -5.50 0.60 -10.80
CA GLU A 87 -5.91 0.21 -12.15
C GLU A 87 -4.72 -0.19 -13.03
N ILE A 88 -4.98 -1.05 -14.03
CA ILE A 88 -3.99 -1.47 -15.00
C ILE A 88 -3.58 -0.28 -15.86
N ASN A 89 -2.30 0.07 -15.84
CA ASN A 89 -1.73 1.26 -16.49
C ASN A 89 -0.64 0.93 -17.54
N PHE A 90 -0.85 -0.12 -18.30
CA PHE A 90 0.00 -0.50 -19.45
C PHE A 90 -0.85 -0.89 -20.66
N SER A 91 -0.24 -0.83 -21.86
CA SER A 91 -0.89 -1.28 -23.10
C SER A 91 -1.14 -2.78 -23.06
N GLN A 92 -2.40 -3.19 -23.16
CA GLN A 92 -2.76 -4.61 -23.14
C GLN A 92 -2.41 -5.36 -24.45
N PHE A 93 -2.06 -4.64 -25.52
CA PHE A 93 -1.68 -5.20 -26.81
C PHE A 93 -0.17 -5.45 -26.95
N GLU A 94 0.63 -4.92 -26.03
CA GLU A 94 2.07 -5.16 -25.98
C GLU A 94 2.40 -6.50 -25.33
N LYS A 95 3.60 -7.03 -25.65
CA LYS A 95 4.13 -8.22 -25.00
C LYS A 95 4.55 -7.91 -23.56
N VAL A 96 4.43 -8.90 -22.70
CA VAL A 96 4.79 -8.80 -21.27
C VAL A 96 6.22 -8.27 -21.07
N GLU A 97 7.21 -8.82 -21.80
CA GLU A 97 8.59 -8.36 -21.69
C GLU A 97 8.80 -6.94 -22.24
N ASP A 98 8.11 -6.57 -23.33
CA ASP A 98 8.27 -5.26 -23.94
C ASP A 98 7.75 -4.15 -23.01
N ILE A 99 6.66 -4.38 -22.28
CA ILE A 99 6.14 -3.46 -21.27
C ILE A 99 7.20 -3.15 -20.20
N VAL A 100 7.89 -4.16 -19.68
CA VAL A 100 8.90 -4.00 -18.64
C VAL A 100 10.16 -3.32 -19.20
N ILE A 101 10.63 -3.75 -20.39
CA ILE A 101 11.81 -3.18 -21.02
C ILE A 101 11.58 -1.72 -21.42
N THR A 102 10.41 -1.40 -21.97
CA THR A 102 10.04 -0.01 -22.32
C THR A 102 10.01 0.88 -21.07
N GLN A 103 9.46 0.38 -19.96
CA GLN A 103 9.47 1.10 -18.69
C GLN A 103 10.89 1.41 -18.22
N ALA A 104 11.83 0.46 -18.32
CA ALA A 104 13.22 0.69 -17.99
C ALA A 104 13.85 1.80 -18.84
N GLY A 105 13.47 1.87 -20.13
CA GLY A 105 13.90 2.91 -21.06
C GLY A 105 13.51 4.32 -20.62
N PHE A 106 12.33 4.52 -20.02
CA PHE A 106 11.91 5.83 -19.47
C PHE A 106 12.80 6.31 -18.30
N TYR A 107 13.52 5.38 -17.65
CA TYR A 107 14.50 5.70 -16.61
C TYR A 107 15.96 5.72 -17.14
N GLY A 108 16.16 5.70 -18.46
CA GLY A 108 17.48 5.75 -19.08
C GLY A 108 18.33 4.50 -18.90
N ILE A 109 17.71 3.34 -18.58
CA ILE A 109 18.43 2.08 -18.39
C ILE A 109 18.78 1.48 -19.76
N PRO A 110 20.06 1.14 -20.02
CA PRO A 110 20.48 0.49 -21.26
C PRO A 110 19.71 -0.81 -21.52
N LYS A 111 19.45 -1.10 -22.81
CA LYS A 111 18.56 -2.19 -23.24
C LYS A 111 19.04 -3.59 -22.79
N ASP A 112 20.33 -3.81 -22.74
CA ASP A 112 20.95 -5.04 -22.25
C ASP A 112 20.69 -5.26 -20.76
N ILE A 113 20.92 -4.24 -19.94
CA ILE A 113 20.60 -4.23 -18.50
C ILE A 113 19.10 -4.37 -18.28
N ALA A 114 18.27 -3.65 -19.05
CA ALA A 114 16.82 -3.75 -18.97
C ALA A 114 16.31 -5.16 -19.25
N LYS A 115 16.87 -5.87 -20.24
CA LYS A 115 16.51 -7.26 -20.55
C LYS A 115 16.90 -8.22 -19.42
N GLU A 116 18.06 -8.05 -18.83
CA GLU A 116 18.50 -8.87 -17.69
C GLU A 116 17.60 -8.68 -16.48
N ARG A 117 17.31 -7.42 -16.10
CA ARG A 117 16.39 -7.09 -15.01
C ARG A 117 14.98 -7.60 -15.28
N CYS A 118 14.48 -7.42 -16.50
CA CYS A 118 13.17 -7.94 -16.93
C CYS A 118 13.11 -9.46 -16.74
N LYS A 119 14.11 -10.21 -17.24
CA LYS A 119 14.21 -11.67 -17.08
C LYS A 119 14.15 -12.08 -15.60
N ASN A 120 14.92 -11.41 -14.75
CA ASN A 120 15.00 -11.72 -13.32
C ASN A 120 13.67 -11.44 -12.61
N LEU A 121 13.02 -10.30 -12.90
CA LEU A 121 11.73 -9.94 -12.33
C LEU A 121 10.61 -10.86 -12.80
N LEU A 122 10.52 -11.13 -14.11
CA LEU A 122 9.48 -12.01 -14.64
C LEU A 122 9.60 -13.44 -14.12
N LYS A 123 10.83 -13.94 -13.88
CA LYS A 123 11.04 -15.24 -13.23
C LYS A 123 10.55 -15.25 -11.79
N LYS A 124 10.92 -14.25 -10.99
CA LYS A 124 10.51 -14.14 -9.58
C LYS A 124 9.01 -13.97 -9.41
N LEU A 125 8.35 -13.36 -10.39
CA LEU A 125 6.92 -13.13 -10.39
C LEU A 125 6.12 -14.19 -11.17
N SER A 126 6.75 -15.33 -11.54
CA SER A 126 6.12 -16.46 -12.24
C SER A 126 5.43 -16.03 -13.55
N LEU A 127 6.06 -15.09 -14.29
CA LEU A 127 5.58 -14.56 -15.57
C LEU A 127 6.51 -14.88 -16.76
N TRP A 128 7.65 -15.55 -16.50
CA TRP A 128 8.68 -15.75 -17.54
C TRP A 128 8.17 -16.53 -18.75
N ASP A 129 7.35 -17.54 -18.54
CA ASP A 129 6.80 -18.38 -19.61
C ASP A 129 5.79 -17.61 -20.49
N LYS A 130 5.24 -16.53 -19.95
CA LYS A 130 4.29 -15.62 -20.61
C LYS A 130 4.95 -14.39 -21.25
N ARG A 131 6.28 -14.28 -21.21
CA ARG A 131 7.00 -13.05 -21.61
C ARG A 131 6.72 -12.59 -23.05
N HIS A 132 6.42 -13.52 -23.96
CA HIS A 132 6.13 -13.23 -25.36
C HIS A 132 4.63 -13.09 -25.65
N ASP A 133 3.75 -13.41 -24.68
CA ASP A 133 2.32 -13.26 -24.80
C ASP A 133 1.93 -11.78 -24.74
N GLN A 134 0.82 -11.42 -25.39
CA GLN A 134 0.22 -10.10 -25.21
C GLN A 134 -0.38 -9.99 -23.80
N ALA A 135 -0.22 -8.84 -23.16
CA ALA A 135 -0.67 -8.62 -21.79
C ALA A 135 -2.19 -8.77 -21.60
N ARG A 136 -3.00 -8.62 -22.66
CA ARG A 136 -4.44 -8.87 -22.61
C ARG A 136 -4.79 -10.33 -22.29
N ASN A 137 -3.91 -11.27 -22.62
CA ASN A 137 -4.11 -12.71 -22.41
C ASN A 137 -3.78 -13.16 -20.97
N LEU A 138 -3.27 -12.24 -20.13
CA LEU A 138 -2.97 -12.51 -18.75
C LEU A 138 -4.24 -12.47 -17.89
N SER A 139 -4.29 -13.32 -16.85
CA SER A 139 -5.30 -13.21 -15.78
C SER A 139 -5.14 -11.90 -14.98
N GLY A 140 -6.14 -11.52 -14.18
CA GLY A 140 -6.07 -10.34 -13.32
C GLY A 140 -4.86 -10.36 -12.39
N GLY A 141 -4.60 -11.47 -11.71
CA GLY A 141 -3.44 -11.64 -10.84
C GLY A 141 -2.11 -11.59 -11.60
N GLN A 142 -2.05 -12.14 -12.82
CA GLN A 142 -0.87 -12.03 -13.68
C GLN A 142 -0.62 -10.59 -14.14
N LYS A 143 -1.66 -9.84 -14.48
CA LYS A 143 -1.56 -8.41 -14.81
C LYS A 143 -1.06 -7.61 -13.61
N ARG A 144 -1.52 -7.93 -12.39
CA ARG A 144 -1.04 -7.28 -11.16
C ARG A 144 0.45 -7.52 -10.94
N ARG A 145 0.91 -8.76 -11.09
CA ARG A 145 2.34 -9.11 -11.01
C ARG A 145 3.18 -8.40 -12.09
N LEU A 146 2.64 -8.23 -13.30
CA LEU A 146 3.30 -7.46 -14.35
C LEU A 146 3.43 -5.97 -13.98
N MET A 147 2.44 -5.37 -13.34
CA MET A 147 2.54 -4.00 -12.81
C MET A 147 3.66 -3.87 -11.77
N ILE A 148 3.81 -4.87 -10.89
CA ILE A 148 4.90 -4.90 -9.91
C ILE A 148 6.26 -5.02 -10.64
N ALA A 149 6.40 -5.92 -11.63
CA ALA A 149 7.63 -6.03 -12.43
C ALA A 149 7.99 -4.70 -13.12
N LYS A 150 6.98 -4.03 -13.71
CA LYS A 150 7.11 -2.72 -14.34
C LYS A 150 7.58 -1.66 -13.35
N ALA A 151 7.01 -1.63 -12.14
CA ALA A 151 7.36 -0.65 -11.11
C ALA A 151 8.76 -0.87 -10.51
N LEU A 152 9.31 -2.09 -10.58
CA LEU A 152 10.58 -2.47 -9.97
C LEU A 152 11.78 -2.48 -10.93
N VAL A 153 11.57 -2.41 -12.25
CA VAL A 153 12.64 -2.60 -13.24
C VAL A 153 13.78 -1.59 -13.14
N HIS A 154 13.49 -0.37 -12.64
CA HIS A 154 14.50 0.66 -12.41
C HIS A 154 15.10 0.65 -11.00
N GLU A 155 14.78 -0.39 -10.19
CA GLU A 155 15.27 -0.59 -8.81
C GLU A 155 14.98 0.61 -7.89
N PRO A 156 13.70 0.98 -7.73
CA PRO A 156 13.32 2.11 -6.89
C PRO A 156 13.70 1.89 -5.44
N LYS A 157 13.97 2.97 -4.70
CA LYS A 157 14.21 2.95 -3.26
C LYS A 157 12.91 3.04 -2.45
N LEU A 158 11.85 3.56 -3.06
CA LEU A 158 10.49 3.66 -2.52
C LEU A 158 9.52 3.02 -3.49
N LEU A 159 8.76 2.03 -3.03
CA LEU A 159 7.69 1.38 -3.78
C LEU A 159 6.36 1.71 -3.14
N ILE A 160 5.44 2.27 -3.90
CA ILE A 160 4.05 2.51 -3.47
C ILE A 160 3.15 1.47 -4.14
N LEU A 161 2.33 0.82 -3.35
CA LEU A 161 1.37 -0.20 -3.77
C LEU A 161 -0.05 0.27 -3.43
N ASP A 162 -0.83 0.62 -4.45
CA ASP A 162 -2.20 1.07 -4.26
C ASP A 162 -3.15 -0.12 -4.38
N GLU A 163 -3.68 -0.58 -3.24
CA GLU A 163 -4.56 -1.76 -3.10
C GLU A 163 -4.08 -2.98 -3.90
N PRO A 164 -2.85 -3.49 -3.67
CA PRO A 164 -2.18 -4.43 -4.56
C PRO A 164 -2.85 -5.79 -4.65
N THR A 165 -3.69 -6.17 -3.70
CA THR A 165 -4.31 -7.50 -3.58
C THR A 165 -5.75 -7.55 -4.05
N ALA A 166 -6.32 -6.41 -4.46
CA ALA A 166 -7.68 -6.35 -4.96
C ALA A 166 -7.88 -7.29 -6.17
N GLY A 167 -8.81 -8.26 -6.03
CA GLY A 167 -9.11 -9.23 -7.09
C GLY A 167 -8.03 -10.30 -7.34
N VAL A 168 -7.08 -10.48 -6.42
CA VAL A 168 -6.05 -11.54 -6.48
C VAL A 168 -6.49 -12.71 -5.60
N ASP A 169 -6.38 -13.94 -6.12
CA ASP A 169 -6.65 -15.16 -5.36
C ASP A 169 -5.64 -15.38 -4.21
N ILE A 170 -5.99 -16.24 -3.25
CA ILE A 170 -5.27 -16.40 -1.98
C ILE A 170 -3.82 -16.87 -2.19
N GLU A 171 -3.58 -17.85 -3.08
CA GLU A 171 -2.24 -18.40 -3.28
C GLU A 171 -1.31 -17.38 -3.94
N LEU A 172 -1.79 -16.71 -4.98
CA LEU A 172 -1.04 -15.65 -5.68
C LEU A 172 -0.80 -14.43 -4.79
N ARG A 173 -1.74 -14.12 -3.87
CA ARG A 173 -1.57 -13.06 -2.87
C ARG A 173 -0.40 -13.38 -1.94
N ARG A 174 -0.31 -14.63 -1.45
CA ARG A 174 0.78 -15.05 -0.57
C ARG A 174 2.15 -14.95 -1.26
N GLU A 175 2.30 -15.50 -2.48
CA GLU A 175 3.54 -15.39 -3.26
C GLU A 175 3.98 -13.93 -3.47
N MET A 176 3.01 -13.05 -3.72
CA MET A 176 3.26 -11.63 -3.90
C MET A 176 3.76 -10.97 -2.62
N TRP A 177 3.17 -11.29 -1.46
CA TRP A 177 3.60 -10.77 -0.16
C TRP A 177 4.99 -11.25 0.24
N ASP A 178 5.31 -12.53 0.00
CA ASP A 178 6.64 -13.09 0.22
C ASP A 178 7.68 -12.34 -0.61
N PHE A 179 7.39 -12.10 -1.89
CA PHE A 179 8.26 -11.35 -2.78
C PHE A 179 8.46 -9.89 -2.34
N LEU A 180 7.40 -9.19 -1.92
CA LEU A 180 7.48 -7.81 -1.42
C LEU A 180 8.26 -7.72 -0.10
N SER A 181 8.05 -8.67 0.80
CA SER A 181 8.82 -8.77 2.06
C SER A 181 10.31 -8.97 1.79
N ASP A 182 10.67 -9.78 0.80
CA ASP A 182 12.07 -9.98 0.40
C ASP A 182 12.72 -8.72 -0.18
N ILE A 183 11.95 -7.90 -0.90
CA ILE A 183 12.43 -6.62 -1.42
C ILE A 183 12.62 -5.62 -0.27
N ASN A 184 11.68 -5.57 0.66
CA ASN A 184 11.78 -4.69 1.83
C ASN A 184 12.98 -5.05 2.70
N LYS A 185 13.22 -6.34 2.99
CA LYS A 185 14.41 -6.82 3.72
C LYS A 185 15.73 -6.41 3.05
N LYS A 186 15.73 -6.16 1.74
CA LYS A 186 16.90 -5.65 0.99
C LYS A 186 17.04 -4.15 1.04
N GLY A 187 16.16 -3.45 1.78
CA GLY A 187 16.24 -2.03 2.06
C GLY A 187 15.32 -1.14 1.23
N THR A 188 14.48 -1.69 0.36
CA THR A 188 13.45 -0.89 -0.32
C THR A 188 12.35 -0.51 0.67
N THR A 189 12.05 0.78 0.79
CA THR A 189 10.89 1.25 1.55
C THR A 189 9.62 0.92 0.78
N ILE A 190 8.60 0.39 1.47
CA ILE A 190 7.31 0.05 0.84
C ILE A 190 6.19 0.81 1.55
N ILE A 191 5.33 1.45 0.76
CA ILE A 191 4.06 2.04 1.23
C ILE A 191 2.93 1.23 0.63
N LEU A 192 2.11 0.66 1.49
CA LEU A 192 0.89 -0.05 1.13
C LEU A 192 -0.32 0.83 1.42
N THR A 193 -1.18 1.07 0.43
CA THR A 193 -2.53 1.55 0.73
C THR A 193 -3.50 0.39 0.77
N THR A 194 -4.34 0.38 1.75
CA THR A 194 -5.40 -0.62 1.91
C THR A 194 -6.55 -0.05 2.74
N HIS A 195 -7.69 -0.68 2.66
CA HIS A 195 -8.81 -0.46 3.58
C HIS A 195 -9.04 -1.67 4.51
N TYR A 196 -8.14 -2.68 4.45
CA TYR A 196 -8.16 -3.88 5.28
C TYR A 196 -7.03 -3.81 6.31
N LEU A 197 -7.40 -3.72 7.60
CA LEU A 197 -6.44 -3.68 8.70
C LEU A 197 -5.60 -4.98 8.77
N GLU A 198 -6.20 -6.12 8.45
CA GLU A 198 -5.55 -7.43 8.49
C GLU A 198 -4.34 -7.53 7.54
N GLU A 199 -4.42 -6.87 6.36
CA GLU A 199 -3.28 -6.83 5.45
C GLU A 199 -2.13 -5.98 6.01
N ALA A 200 -2.47 -4.83 6.61
CA ALA A 200 -1.50 -3.96 7.24
C ALA A 200 -0.85 -4.64 8.45
N GLU A 201 -1.63 -5.33 9.28
CA GLU A 201 -1.15 -6.06 10.45
C GLU A 201 -0.13 -7.14 10.10
N GLN A 202 -0.39 -7.90 9.03
CA GLN A 202 0.46 -9.02 8.64
C GLN A 202 1.81 -8.60 8.05
N HIS A 203 1.90 -7.41 7.45
CA HIS A 203 3.04 -7.05 6.61
C HIS A 203 3.73 -5.74 6.99
N CYS A 204 3.04 -4.81 7.67
CA CYS A 204 3.55 -3.47 7.93
C CYS A 204 4.03 -3.29 9.38
N ASN A 205 5.11 -2.52 9.55
CA ASN A 205 5.64 -2.20 10.88
C ASN A 205 4.97 -0.96 11.48
N ASN A 206 4.69 0.03 10.63
CA ASN A 206 4.07 1.30 10.99
C ASN A 206 2.86 1.58 10.12
N ILE A 207 1.95 2.39 10.62
CA ILE A 207 0.68 2.68 10.00
C ILE A 207 0.27 4.13 10.23
N ALA A 208 -0.25 4.78 9.20
CA ALA A 208 -1.07 5.97 9.35
C ALA A 208 -2.51 5.68 8.92
N ILE A 209 -3.45 6.20 9.67
CA ILE A 209 -4.88 6.14 9.33
C ILE A 209 -5.28 7.51 8.81
N ILE A 210 -5.78 7.53 7.58
CA ILE A 210 -6.34 8.74 6.98
C ILE A 210 -7.86 8.63 6.92
N ASP A 211 -8.52 9.65 7.37
CA ASP A 211 -9.98 9.77 7.29
C ASP A 211 -10.38 11.21 6.94
N GLU A 212 -11.36 11.37 6.06
CA GLU A 212 -11.86 12.67 5.59
C GLU A 212 -10.75 13.69 5.25
N GLY A 213 -9.66 13.25 4.62
CA GLY A 213 -8.55 14.10 4.19
C GLY A 213 -7.58 14.53 5.30
N SER A 214 -7.65 13.91 6.48
CA SER A 214 -6.76 14.18 7.64
C SER A 214 -6.12 12.91 8.14
N ILE A 215 -4.86 12.96 8.62
CA ILE A 215 -4.25 11.86 9.36
C ILE A 215 -4.83 11.86 10.77
N VAL A 216 -5.53 10.80 11.14
CA VAL A 216 -6.17 10.64 12.47
C VAL A 216 -5.31 9.81 13.42
N GLU A 217 -4.41 8.97 12.89
CA GLU A 217 -3.45 8.19 13.65
C GLU A 217 -2.17 8.02 12.84
N ASP A 218 -1.00 8.09 13.47
CA ASP A 218 0.31 7.78 12.90
C ASP A 218 1.16 7.13 14.00
N THR A 219 1.30 5.79 13.92
CA THR A 219 1.88 5.02 15.02
C THR A 219 2.48 3.69 14.52
N SER A 220 3.14 2.94 15.41
CA SER A 220 3.55 1.58 15.09
C SER A 220 2.36 0.61 15.08
N MET A 221 2.41 -0.41 14.21
CA MET A 221 1.37 -1.45 14.17
C MET A 221 1.18 -2.10 15.55
N LYS A 222 2.29 -2.36 16.25
CA LYS A 222 2.25 -2.92 17.61
C LYS A 222 1.48 -2.05 18.60
N GLU A 223 1.70 -0.73 18.54
CA GLU A 223 1.01 0.22 19.44
C GLU A 223 -0.47 0.32 19.09
N LEU A 224 -0.82 0.41 17.79
CA LEU A 224 -2.21 0.40 17.36
C LEU A 224 -2.95 -0.83 17.87
N LEU A 225 -2.40 -2.02 17.64
CA LEU A 225 -3.02 -3.28 18.07
C LEU A 225 -3.15 -3.39 19.58
N SER A 226 -2.17 -2.86 20.34
CA SER A 226 -2.27 -2.85 21.80
C SER A 226 -3.42 -2.00 22.33
N ARG A 227 -3.81 -0.94 21.61
CA ARG A 227 -4.98 -0.11 21.94
C ARG A 227 -6.30 -0.73 21.50
N LEU A 228 -6.27 -1.58 20.44
CA LEU A 228 -7.42 -2.31 19.91
C LEU A 228 -7.70 -3.62 20.68
N SER A 229 -6.87 -3.97 21.68
CA SER A 229 -6.94 -5.25 22.41
C SER A 229 -8.16 -5.40 23.32
N ILE A 230 -9.18 -4.56 23.19
CA ILE A 230 -10.52 -4.86 23.73
C ILE A 230 -11.17 -5.88 22.80
N GLN A 231 -11.02 -7.18 23.14
CA GLN A 231 -11.71 -8.24 22.43
C GLN A 231 -13.11 -8.41 23.01
N SER A 232 -14.14 -8.21 22.18
CA SER A 232 -15.50 -8.51 22.55
C SER A 232 -15.96 -9.79 21.85
N PHE A 233 -16.39 -10.76 22.64
CA PHE A 233 -16.95 -12.04 22.16
C PHE A 233 -18.46 -11.97 22.30
N VAL A 234 -19.19 -12.30 21.24
CA VAL A 234 -20.63 -12.53 21.31
C VAL A 234 -20.85 -14.01 21.54
N LEU A 235 -21.48 -14.36 22.67
CA LEU A 235 -21.74 -15.72 23.09
C LEU A 235 -23.23 -16.00 22.98
N ASP A 236 -23.64 -16.88 22.07
CA ASP A 236 -25.01 -17.37 21.98
C ASP A 236 -25.18 -18.59 22.91
N LEU A 237 -26.11 -18.49 23.83
CA LEU A 237 -26.35 -19.50 24.87
C LEU A 237 -27.49 -20.45 24.48
N GLU A 238 -27.34 -21.73 24.76
CA GLU A 238 -28.42 -22.70 24.55
C GLU A 238 -29.63 -22.42 25.46
N HIS A 239 -29.39 -21.90 26.69
CA HIS A 239 -30.42 -21.63 27.69
C HIS A 239 -30.40 -20.14 28.09
N GLU A 240 -31.58 -19.66 28.53
CA GLU A 240 -31.70 -18.31 29.07
C GLU A 240 -30.92 -18.15 30.37
N ILE A 241 -30.16 -17.05 30.47
CA ILE A 241 -29.45 -16.68 31.69
C ILE A 241 -30.25 -15.61 32.46
N LYS A 242 -30.44 -15.83 33.74
CA LYS A 242 -31.15 -14.89 34.63
C LYS A 242 -30.19 -13.96 35.35
N ASP A 243 -29.00 -14.46 35.69
CA ASP A 243 -27.97 -13.68 36.38
C ASP A 243 -26.64 -13.86 35.67
N LEU A 244 -25.93 -12.74 35.45
CA LEU A 244 -24.60 -12.74 34.82
C LEU A 244 -23.55 -13.35 35.80
N PRO A 245 -22.78 -14.34 35.39
CA PRO A 245 -21.68 -14.84 36.20
C PRO A 245 -20.61 -13.77 36.39
N ASN A 246 -20.10 -13.62 37.59
CA ASN A 246 -18.98 -12.70 37.85
C ASN A 246 -17.67 -13.37 37.40
N LEU A 247 -17.15 -13.03 36.26
CA LEU A 247 -15.86 -13.50 35.74
C LEU A 247 -14.85 -12.35 35.88
N SER A 248 -13.85 -12.53 36.73
CA SER A 248 -12.86 -11.50 37.06
C SER A 248 -12.00 -11.01 35.87
N ILE A 249 -12.05 -11.71 34.75
CA ILE A 249 -11.25 -11.42 33.56
C ILE A 249 -12.09 -10.75 32.45
N PHE A 250 -13.43 -10.97 32.47
CA PHE A 250 -14.32 -10.46 31.40
C PHE A 250 -15.36 -9.51 31.99
N ASP A 251 -15.56 -8.37 31.30
CA ASP A 251 -16.74 -7.54 31.49
C ASP A 251 -17.89 -8.14 30.69
N LEU A 252 -18.90 -8.69 31.38
CA LEU A 252 -20.04 -9.35 30.77
C LEU A 252 -21.24 -8.41 30.69
N LYS A 253 -21.80 -8.26 29.50
CA LYS A 253 -23.05 -7.54 29.26
C LYS A 253 -24.05 -8.45 28.57
N SER A 254 -25.30 -8.46 29.05
CA SER A 254 -26.39 -9.14 28.37
C SER A 254 -26.93 -8.25 27.27
N GLN A 255 -26.98 -8.77 26.04
CA GLN A 255 -27.67 -8.10 24.92
C GLN A 255 -29.15 -8.49 24.92
N ASP A 256 -29.45 -9.75 25.21
CA ASP A 256 -30.79 -10.30 25.42
C ASP A 256 -30.73 -11.52 26.37
N SER A 257 -31.84 -12.27 26.55
CA SER A 257 -31.89 -13.39 27.47
C SER A 257 -31.00 -14.59 27.11
N LYS A 258 -30.46 -14.62 25.86
CA LYS A 258 -29.62 -15.72 25.32
C LYS A 258 -28.31 -15.28 24.74
N THR A 259 -28.08 -13.96 24.60
CA THR A 259 -26.87 -13.42 23.98
C THR A 259 -26.09 -12.59 24.99
N LEU A 260 -24.83 -12.98 25.25
CA LEU A 260 -23.90 -12.25 26.09
C LEU A 260 -22.78 -11.63 25.24
N ILE A 261 -22.34 -10.45 25.63
CA ILE A 261 -21.11 -9.83 25.14
C ILE A 261 -20.08 -9.89 26.27
N ALA A 262 -19.01 -10.65 26.04
CA ALA A 262 -17.86 -10.73 26.93
C ALA A 262 -16.74 -9.86 26.36
N THR A 263 -16.30 -8.85 27.14
CA THR A 263 -15.20 -7.94 26.76
C THR A 263 -14.01 -8.21 27.67
N LEU A 264 -12.82 -8.35 27.09
CA LEU A 264 -11.54 -8.58 27.77
C LEU A 264 -10.71 -7.32 27.75
#